data_669b4ed96bb0fe968b3a941a2a5e4e53
#
_entry.id   669b4ed96bb0fe968b3a941a2a5e4e53
#
_cell.length_a   1.000
_cell.length_b   1.000
_cell.length_c   1.000
_cell.angle_alpha   90.00
_cell.angle_beta   90.00
_cell.angle_gamma   90.00
#
_symmetry.space_group_name_H-M   'P 1'
#
loop_
_entity.id
_entity.type
_entity.pdbx_description
1 polymer ?
#
loop_
_entity_poly.entity_id
_entity_poly.type
_entity_poly.pdbx_seq_one_letter_code
_entity_poly.pdbx_strand_id
1 'polypeptide(L)'
;DEFYAGTAAITENDYGKGKAWYVGTKLGHQGLTQLFNHIVLETGVESLVCDSHKLEVTKRVTADGKKLYFVLNMSNEERELPNKFADYEDILTGEKAKSSMKGWDVQVLTK
;
A
#
# COMPACT_ATOMS: atom_id res chain seq x y z
N ASP A 1 11.19 -34.91 -2.45
CA ASP A 1 12.48 -34.21 -2.61
C ASP A 1 12.55 -33.65 -4.02
N GLU A 2 12.65 -32.37 -4.14
CA GLU A 2 12.64 -31.67 -5.42
C GLU A 2 14.06 -31.61 -6.00
N PHE A 3 14.13 -31.69 -7.30
CA PHE A 3 15.39 -31.70 -8.10
C PHE A 3 16.31 -30.50 -7.77
N TYR A 4 15.80 -29.38 -7.30
CA TYR A 4 16.53 -28.15 -6.96
C TYR A 4 16.66 -27.92 -5.45
N ALA A 5 16.43 -28.93 -4.62
CA ALA A 5 16.65 -28.81 -3.19
C ALA A 5 18.10 -28.35 -2.91
N GLY A 6 18.25 -27.33 -2.08
CA GLY A 6 19.53 -26.70 -1.77
C GLY A 6 19.92 -25.51 -2.65
N THR A 7 19.12 -25.17 -3.68
CA THR A 7 19.30 -23.92 -4.44
C THR A 7 18.43 -22.80 -3.90
N ALA A 8 18.87 -21.55 -4.07
CA ALA A 8 18.08 -20.39 -3.63
C ALA A 8 16.85 -20.21 -4.52
N ALA A 9 15.66 -20.17 -3.92
CA ALA A 9 14.41 -19.87 -4.61
C ALA A 9 14.18 -18.38 -4.84
N ILE A 10 14.79 -17.54 -4.00
CA ILE A 10 14.74 -16.07 -4.08
C ILE A 10 16.18 -15.56 -3.96
N THR A 11 16.57 -14.68 -4.86
CA THR A 11 17.88 -14.03 -4.84
C THR A 11 17.73 -12.52 -4.93
N GLU A 12 18.67 -11.82 -4.32
CA GLU A 12 18.82 -10.38 -4.36
C GLU A 12 20.22 -10.03 -4.87
N ASN A 13 20.31 -9.09 -5.80
CA ASN A 13 21.58 -8.59 -6.30
C ASN A 13 21.57 -7.06 -6.36
N ASP A 14 22.70 -6.46 -6.02
CA ASP A 14 22.90 -5.04 -6.23
C ASP A 14 23.03 -4.74 -7.73
N TYR A 15 22.31 -3.76 -8.20
CA TYR A 15 22.33 -3.30 -9.58
C TYR A 15 22.35 -1.77 -9.66
N GLY A 16 23.49 -1.20 -9.99
CA GLY A 16 23.68 0.24 -9.98
C GLY A 16 23.46 0.85 -8.59
N LYS A 17 22.48 1.74 -8.48
CA LYS A 17 22.06 2.35 -7.20
C LYS A 17 20.86 1.66 -6.55
N GLY A 18 20.45 0.55 -7.08
CA GLY A 18 19.27 -0.18 -6.60
C GLY A 18 19.54 -1.67 -6.47
N LYS A 19 18.48 -2.43 -6.31
CA LYS A 19 18.51 -3.89 -6.14
C LYS A 19 17.61 -4.58 -7.15
N ALA A 20 18.03 -5.73 -7.62
CA ALA A 20 17.26 -6.63 -8.47
C ALA A 20 16.92 -7.90 -7.69
N TRP A 21 15.63 -8.24 -7.68
CA TRP A 21 15.11 -9.43 -7.01
C TRP A 21 14.65 -10.44 -8.04
N TYR A 22 15.08 -11.69 -7.89
CA TYR A 22 14.60 -12.80 -8.69
C TYR A 22 13.84 -13.78 -7.80
N VAL A 23 12.60 -14.09 -8.15
CA VAL A 23 11.73 -15.03 -7.44
C VAL A 23 11.48 -16.21 -8.37
N GLY A 24 12.20 -17.31 -8.17
CA GLY A 24 12.16 -18.52 -8.99
C GLY A 24 11.06 -19.51 -8.59
N THR A 25 10.11 -19.10 -7.77
CA THR A 25 9.02 -19.96 -7.28
C THR A 25 7.71 -19.18 -7.15
N LYS A 26 6.60 -19.92 -7.13
CA LYS A 26 5.28 -19.32 -6.82
C LYS A 26 5.11 -19.24 -5.30
N LEU A 27 5.13 -18.02 -4.77
CA LEU A 27 4.88 -17.78 -3.35
C LEU A 27 3.37 -17.76 -3.06
N GLY A 28 2.99 -18.34 -1.93
CA GLY A 28 1.66 -18.13 -1.35
C GLY A 28 1.53 -16.73 -0.74
N HIS A 29 0.33 -16.37 -0.30
CA HIS A 29 0.04 -15.04 0.28
C HIS A 29 1.02 -14.63 1.38
N GLN A 30 1.30 -15.53 2.32
CA GLN A 30 2.22 -15.26 3.42
C GLN A 30 3.65 -14.99 2.94
N GLY A 31 4.15 -15.78 1.99
CA GLY A 31 5.50 -15.59 1.42
C GLY A 31 5.62 -14.28 0.64
N LEU A 32 4.59 -13.90 -0.14
CA LEU A 32 4.54 -12.61 -0.83
C LEU A 32 4.53 -11.45 0.17
N THR A 33 3.72 -11.53 1.22
CA THR A 33 3.65 -10.48 2.25
C THR A 33 5.01 -10.28 2.92
N GLN A 34 5.70 -11.35 3.28
CA GLN A 34 7.03 -11.28 3.88
C GLN A 34 8.06 -10.66 2.93
N LEU A 35 8.07 -11.08 1.66
CA LEU A 35 8.98 -10.53 0.64
C LEU A 35 8.75 -9.04 0.43
N PHE A 36 7.51 -8.61 0.22
CA PHE A 36 7.20 -7.19 0.00
C PHE A 36 7.45 -6.34 1.24
N ASN A 37 7.17 -6.83 2.45
CA ASN A 37 7.53 -6.13 3.68
C ASN A 37 9.04 -5.91 3.78
N HIS A 38 9.85 -6.91 3.44
CA HIS A 38 11.29 -6.78 3.42
C HIS A 38 11.77 -5.72 2.40
N ILE A 39 11.25 -5.76 1.17
CA ILE A 39 11.58 -4.78 0.11
C ILE A 39 11.18 -3.36 0.54
N VAL A 40 10.00 -3.18 1.10
CA VAL A 40 9.50 -1.87 1.57
C VAL A 40 10.39 -1.30 2.68
N LEU A 41 10.81 -2.14 3.64
CA LEU A 41 11.72 -1.72 4.71
C LEU A 41 13.09 -1.31 4.17
N GLU A 42 13.65 -2.06 3.23
CA GLU A 42 14.96 -1.73 2.63
C GLU A 42 14.94 -0.46 1.78
N THR A 43 13.87 -0.27 1.02
CA THR A 43 13.75 0.87 0.10
C THR A 43 13.24 2.14 0.76
N GLY A 44 12.74 2.05 2.00
CA GLY A 44 12.16 3.19 2.72
C GLY A 44 10.86 3.72 2.08
N VAL A 45 10.19 2.93 1.25
CA VAL A 45 8.89 3.30 0.66
C VAL A 45 7.84 3.38 1.77
N GLU A 46 7.13 4.51 1.82
CA GLU A 46 6.06 4.72 2.80
C GLU A 46 4.86 3.83 2.49
N SER A 47 4.44 3.03 3.47
CA SER A 47 3.17 2.32 3.39
C SER A 47 2.00 3.30 3.61
N LEU A 48 1.05 3.33 2.69
CA LEU A 48 -0.10 4.23 2.75
C LEU A 48 -1.24 3.69 3.63
N VAL A 49 -1.32 2.39 3.78
CA VAL A 49 -2.36 1.71 4.58
C VAL A 49 -1.75 0.70 5.55
N CYS A 50 -2.49 0.41 6.61
CA CYS A 50 -2.30 -0.79 7.41
C CYS A 50 -3.45 -1.78 7.12
N ASP A 51 -3.16 -3.07 7.17
CA ASP A 51 -4.10 -4.16 6.86
C ASP A 51 -5.39 -4.15 7.71
N SER A 52 -5.33 -3.56 8.91
CA SER A 52 -6.46 -3.48 9.81
C SER A 52 -7.63 -2.66 9.27
N HIS A 53 -7.38 -1.72 8.36
CA HIS A 53 -8.43 -0.84 7.83
C HIS A 53 -9.12 -1.38 6.58
N LYS A 54 -8.48 -2.31 5.87
CA LYS A 54 -9.02 -2.95 4.64
C LYS A 54 -9.53 -1.94 3.60
N LEU A 55 -8.84 -0.81 3.50
CA LEU A 55 -9.07 0.25 2.52
C LEU A 55 -7.94 0.25 1.49
N GLU A 56 -8.27 0.56 0.26
CA GLU A 56 -7.26 0.85 -0.76
C GLU A 56 -6.91 2.34 -0.71
N VAL A 57 -5.62 2.65 -0.64
CA VAL A 57 -5.14 4.04 -0.63
C VAL A 57 -4.05 4.20 -1.67
N THR A 58 -4.25 5.15 -2.57
CA THR A 58 -3.22 5.56 -3.53
C THR A 58 -2.89 7.04 -3.34
N LYS A 59 -1.66 7.42 -3.66
CA LYS A 59 -1.18 8.80 -3.56
C LYS A 59 -0.81 9.36 -4.93
N ARG A 60 -1.23 10.59 -5.18
CA ARG A 60 -0.79 11.39 -6.33
C ARG A 60 -0.19 12.70 -5.83
N VAL A 61 0.76 13.21 -6.57
CA VAL A 61 1.35 14.53 -6.32
C VAL A 61 1.10 15.38 -7.56
N THR A 62 0.49 16.53 -7.37
CA THR A 62 0.22 17.51 -8.43
C THR A 62 1.49 18.25 -8.84
N ALA A 63 1.48 18.95 -9.96
CA ALA A 63 2.65 19.69 -10.47
C ALA A 63 3.14 20.78 -9.49
N ASP A 64 2.24 21.35 -8.68
CA ASP A 64 2.52 22.32 -7.62
C ASP A 64 2.91 21.67 -6.27
N GLY A 65 3.05 20.32 -6.24
CA GLY A 65 3.51 19.57 -5.08
C GLY A 65 2.41 19.20 -4.07
N LYS A 66 1.15 19.48 -4.37
CA LYS A 66 0.03 19.09 -3.50
C LYS A 66 -0.17 17.59 -3.52
N LYS A 67 -0.31 16.98 -2.35
CA LYS A 67 -0.53 15.54 -2.20
C LYS A 67 -2.02 15.24 -2.13
N LEU A 68 -2.48 14.34 -2.99
CA LEU A 68 -3.85 13.83 -3.02
C LEU A 68 -3.83 12.35 -2.65
N TYR A 69 -4.67 11.95 -1.72
CA TYR A 69 -4.83 10.56 -1.29
C TYR A 69 -6.22 10.08 -1.69
N PHE A 70 -6.26 9.12 -2.58
CA PHE A 70 -7.50 8.46 -3.01
C PHE A 70 -7.74 7.28 -2.08
N VAL A 71 -8.77 7.36 -1.27
CA VAL A 71 -9.15 6.32 -0.31
C VAL A 71 -10.43 5.66 -0.78
N LEU A 72 -10.38 4.36 -1.02
CA LEU A 72 -11.48 3.58 -1.56
C LEU A 72 -11.85 2.45 -0.60
N ASN A 73 -13.13 2.33 -0.31
CA ASN A 73 -13.68 1.15 0.35
C ASN A 73 -14.21 0.19 -0.71
N MET A 74 -13.40 -0.80 -1.07
CA MET A 74 -13.72 -1.81 -2.09
C MET A 74 -14.53 -3.00 -1.52
N SER A 75 -15.34 -2.76 -0.51
CA SER A 75 -16.21 -3.77 0.12
C SER A 75 -17.61 -3.21 0.32
N ASN A 76 -18.54 -4.09 0.66
CA ASN A 76 -19.92 -3.72 1.03
C ASN A 76 -20.09 -3.40 2.53
N GLU A 77 -19.01 -3.49 3.30
CA GLU A 77 -19.00 -3.22 4.73
C GLU A 77 -18.50 -1.81 5.04
N GLU A 78 -18.96 -1.26 6.13
CA GLU A 78 -18.43 0.00 6.66
C GLU A 78 -17.00 -0.20 7.20
N ARG A 79 -16.12 0.75 6.90
CA ARG A 79 -14.69 0.72 7.30
C ARG A 79 -14.28 2.05 7.91
N GLU A 80 -13.43 1.99 8.92
CA GLU A 80 -12.87 3.19 9.54
C GLU A 80 -11.72 3.78 8.73
N LEU A 81 -11.71 5.10 8.60
CA LEU A 81 -10.60 5.83 8.00
C LEU A 81 -9.41 5.85 8.98
N PRO A 82 -8.18 5.57 8.52
CA PRO A 82 -7.00 5.71 9.37
C PRO A 82 -6.87 7.10 9.98
N ASN A 83 -6.56 7.16 11.28
CA ASN A 83 -6.46 8.41 12.04
C ASN A 83 -5.49 9.44 11.45
N LYS A 84 -4.48 9.00 10.69
CA LYS A 84 -3.56 9.90 9.99
C LYS A 84 -4.23 10.85 9.00
N PHE A 85 -5.46 10.56 8.59
CA PHE A 85 -6.25 11.38 7.67
C PHE A 85 -7.32 12.23 8.37
N ALA A 86 -7.42 12.19 9.69
CA ALA A 86 -8.48 12.86 10.45
C ALA A 86 -8.57 14.39 10.21
N ASP A 87 -7.42 15.04 9.96
CA ASP A 87 -7.34 16.49 9.72
C ASP A 87 -7.33 16.85 8.22
N TYR A 88 -7.57 15.87 7.35
CA TYR A 88 -7.62 16.10 5.91
C TYR A 88 -8.99 16.60 5.48
N GLU A 89 -9.03 17.24 4.32
CA GLU A 89 -10.25 17.68 3.64
C GLU A 89 -10.53 16.75 2.45
N ASP A 90 -11.78 16.37 2.28
CA ASP A 90 -12.25 15.66 1.11
C ASP A 90 -12.58 16.65 -0.01
N ILE A 91 -11.78 16.69 -1.05
CA ILE A 91 -11.97 17.64 -2.16
C ILE A 91 -13.22 17.36 -3.00
N LEU A 92 -13.83 16.18 -2.88
CA LEU A 92 -15.08 15.85 -3.58
C LEU A 92 -16.28 16.56 -2.93
N THR A 93 -16.23 16.79 -1.62
CA THR A 93 -17.33 17.40 -0.85
C THR A 93 -16.99 18.80 -0.34
N GLY A 94 -15.70 19.14 -0.21
CA GLY A 94 -15.23 20.34 0.43
C GLY A 94 -15.37 20.33 1.97
N GLU A 95 -15.59 19.16 2.54
CA GLU A 95 -15.75 18.96 3.98
C GLU A 95 -14.55 18.22 4.57
N LYS A 96 -14.44 18.15 5.88
CA LYS A 96 -13.45 17.31 6.55
C LYS A 96 -13.64 15.83 6.18
N ALA A 97 -12.54 15.11 6.16
CA ALA A 97 -12.53 13.67 5.95
C ALA A 97 -13.49 12.97 6.93
N LYS A 98 -14.33 12.09 6.40
CA LYS A 98 -15.24 11.28 7.22
C LYS A 98 -14.42 10.18 7.90
N SER A 99 -14.62 10.01 9.20
CA SER A 99 -13.97 8.97 10.00
C SER A 99 -14.41 7.55 9.63
N SER A 100 -15.59 7.42 9.02
CA SER A 100 -16.16 6.15 8.59
C SER A 100 -16.57 6.24 7.13
N MET A 101 -16.29 5.17 6.38
CA MET A 101 -16.62 5.03 4.97
C MET A 101 -17.59 3.86 4.77
N LYS A 102 -18.75 4.15 4.24
CA LYS A 102 -19.73 3.13 3.84
C LYS A 102 -19.16 2.22 2.76
N GLY A 103 -19.82 1.10 2.53
CA GLY A 103 -19.46 0.21 1.43
C GLY A 103 -19.44 0.95 0.08
N TRP A 104 -18.39 0.72 -0.71
CA TRP A 104 -18.16 1.32 -2.03
C TRP A 104 -17.99 2.84 -2.03
N ASP A 105 -17.68 3.43 -0.88
CA ASP A 105 -17.45 4.87 -0.74
C ASP A 105 -16.03 5.25 -1.14
N VAL A 106 -15.86 6.51 -1.56
CA VAL A 106 -14.59 7.09 -1.99
C VAL A 106 -14.40 8.45 -1.32
N GLN A 107 -13.20 8.72 -0.84
CA GLN A 107 -12.77 10.06 -0.45
C GLN A 107 -11.48 10.41 -1.20
N VAL A 108 -11.34 11.67 -1.60
CA VAL A 108 -10.08 12.20 -2.16
C VAL A 108 -9.56 13.26 -1.21
N LEU A 109 -8.57 12.87 -0.43
CA LEU A 109 -8.11 13.63 0.73
C LEU A 109 -6.87 14.45 0.42
N THR A 110 -6.85 15.67 0.94
CA THR A 110 -5.71 16.59 0.90
C THR A 110 -5.57 17.32 2.21
N LYS A 111 -4.37 17.85 2.45
CA LYS A 111 -4.08 18.66 3.63
C LYS A 111 -3.77 20.09 3.24
#